data_795edad3a995d80a6a96423f6b75cdf1
#
_entry.id   795edad3a995d80a6a96423f6b75cdf1
#
_cell.length_a   1.000
_cell.length_b   1.000
_cell.length_c   1.000
_cell.angle_alpha   90.00
_cell.angle_beta   90.00
_cell.angle_gamma   90.00
#
_symmetry.space_group_name_H-M   'P 1'
#
loop_
_entity.id
_entity.type
_entity.pdbx_description
1 polymer ?
#
loop_
_entity_poly.entity_id
_entity_poly.type
_entity_poly.pdbx_seq_one_letter_code
_entity_poly.pdbx_strand_id
1 'polypeptide(L)'
;MRALTTLLVLSAAVSVFAQVTKQERAGITNFSKVDAVVACGGATETSALDGLAKDGFKAVINLRQASEPNANIEQNAARAKELGLKYIHIPFNTQQLDPAVIDKFLAAIADKSNQPVYVHCGSASRVGSVWLAKRVLQDGWTIEKATEEAKAIGLRGEPLEKFALDYIAAHKK
;
A
#
# COMPACT_ATOMS: atom_id res chain seq x y z
N MET A 1 20.47 0.57 59.94
CA MET A 1 20.29 -0.21 58.70
C MET A 1 19.18 0.46 57.90
N ARG A 2 19.50 1.16 56.80
CA ARG A 2 18.53 1.83 55.94
C ARG A 2 18.27 0.94 54.71
N ALA A 3 17.05 0.44 54.59
CA ALA A 3 16.64 -0.34 53.44
C ALA A 3 16.40 0.60 52.24
N LEU A 4 17.15 0.40 51.18
CA LEU A 4 16.99 1.12 49.90
C LEU A 4 15.96 0.34 49.09
N THR A 5 14.75 0.89 48.97
CA THR A 5 13.69 0.32 48.11
C THR A 5 13.92 0.80 46.69
N THR A 6 14.41 -0.04 45.80
CA THR A 6 14.59 0.26 44.37
C THR A 6 13.23 0.13 43.68
N LEU A 7 12.66 1.25 43.23
CA LEU A 7 11.43 1.28 42.47
C LEU A 7 11.76 0.96 41.02
N LEU A 8 11.35 -0.22 40.55
CA LEU A 8 11.49 -0.63 39.12
C LEU A 8 10.37 0.01 38.32
N VAL A 9 10.67 1.07 37.56
CA VAL A 9 9.72 1.67 36.66
C VAL A 9 9.67 0.85 35.35
N LEU A 10 8.60 0.06 35.20
CA LEU A 10 8.33 -0.70 33.99
C LEU A 10 7.77 0.25 32.95
N SER A 11 8.60 0.73 32.02
CA SER A 11 8.20 1.56 30.89
C SER A 11 7.51 0.66 29.87
N ALA A 12 6.18 0.70 29.85
CA ALA A 12 5.40 0.10 28.76
C ALA A 12 5.60 0.94 27.49
N ALA A 13 6.33 0.41 26.52
CA ALA A 13 6.42 0.98 25.19
C ALA A 13 5.05 0.84 24.51
N VAL A 14 4.28 1.92 24.48
CA VAL A 14 3.05 2.00 23.70
C VAL A 14 3.48 2.09 22.23
N SER A 15 3.36 1.00 21.50
CA SER A 15 3.54 1.00 20.05
C SER A 15 2.42 1.80 19.42
N VAL A 16 2.68 3.06 19.10
CA VAL A 16 1.78 3.88 18.28
C VAL A 16 1.84 3.33 16.87
N PHE A 17 0.89 2.48 16.52
CA PHE A 17 0.72 2.04 15.15
C PHE A 17 0.17 3.20 14.34
N ALA A 18 0.82 3.52 13.23
CA ALA A 18 0.30 4.50 12.28
C ALA A 18 -1.07 4.02 11.78
N GLN A 19 -2.11 4.76 12.12
CA GLN A 19 -3.47 4.48 11.64
C GLN A 19 -3.60 5.05 10.23
N VAL A 20 -4.23 4.29 9.32
CA VAL A 20 -4.55 4.78 7.97
C VAL A 20 -5.34 6.08 8.07
N THR A 21 -4.79 7.15 7.50
CA THR A 21 -5.42 8.47 7.53
C THR A 21 -5.94 8.82 6.14
N LYS A 22 -7.28 8.90 6.02
CA LYS A 22 -7.93 9.36 4.79
C LYS A 22 -7.75 10.85 4.62
N GLN A 23 -7.48 11.27 3.38
CA GLN A 23 -7.32 12.67 3.02
C GLN A 23 -7.96 12.93 1.65
N GLU A 24 -8.55 14.10 1.48
CA GLU A 24 -8.94 14.56 0.16
C GLU A 24 -7.70 15.03 -0.60
N ARG A 25 -7.60 14.61 -1.86
CA ARG A 25 -6.51 15.01 -2.73
C ARG A 25 -7.00 15.17 -4.16
N ALA A 26 -6.77 16.32 -4.73
CA ALA A 26 -7.18 16.62 -6.10
C ALA A 26 -6.62 15.58 -7.09
N GLY A 27 -7.48 15.05 -7.96
CA GLY A 27 -7.13 14.05 -8.96
C GLY A 27 -6.86 12.64 -8.43
N ILE A 28 -7.10 12.39 -7.13
CA ILE A 28 -6.95 11.05 -6.53
C ILE A 28 -8.19 10.68 -5.73
N THR A 29 -8.85 9.61 -6.10
CA THR A 29 -9.96 9.08 -5.29
C THR A 29 -9.43 8.25 -4.12
N ASN A 30 -10.09 8.34 -2.97
CA ASN A 30 -9.79 7.50 -1.81
C ASN A 30 -8.31 7.53 -1.36
N PHE A 31 -7.67 8.71 -1.44
CA PHE A 31 -6.28 8.85 -0.99
C PHE A 31 -6.17 8.61 0.51
N SER A 32 -5.14 7.87 0.92
CA SER A 32 -4.82 7.62 2.32
C SER A 32 -3.31 7.55 2.56
N LYS A 33 -2.86 8.13 3.66
CA LYS A 33 -1.53 7.83 4.21
C LYS A 33 -1.64 6.59 5.07
N VAL A 34 -0.75 5.64 4.83
CA VAL A 34 -0.72 4.36 5.55
C VAL A 34 0.36 4.38 6.62
N ASP A 35 1.54 4.88 6.27
CA ASP A 35 2.63 5.12 7.21
C ASP A 35 3.53 6.28 6.71
N ALA A 36 4.72 6.41 7.29
CA ALA A 36 5.64 7.50 6.96
C ALA A 36 6.15 7.48 5.50
N VAL A 37 6.14 6.31 4.86
CA VAL A 37 6.76 6.10 3.54
C VAL A 37 5.80 5.52 2.50
N VAL A 38 4.54 5.25 2.87
CA VAL A 38 3.54 4.68 1.95
C VAL A 38 2.24 5.46 1.99
N ALA A 39 1.76 5.83 0.82
CA ALA A 39 0.40 6.28 0.61
C ALA A 39 -0.30 5.41 -0.44
N CYS A 40 -1.62 5.32 -0.33
CA CYS A 40 -2.47 4.52 -1.20
C CYS A 40 -3.60 5.35 -1.78
N GLY A 41 -4.14 4.90 -2.92
CA GLY A 41 -5.30 5.55 -3.52
C GLY A 41 -6.06 4.69 -4.53
N GLY A 42 -7.12 5.27 -5.03
CA GLY A 42 -7.94 4.74 -6.11
C GLY A 42 -7.54 5.30 -7.47
N ALA A 43 -8.54 5.67 -8.27
CA ALA A 43 -8.29 6.29 -9.57
C ALA A 43 -7.46 7.57 -9.39
N THR A 44 -6.45 7.69 -10.24
CA THR A 44 -5.46 8.77 -10.16
C THR A 44 -5.32 9.41 -11.54
N GLU A 45 -5.58 10.71 -11.59
CA GLU A 45 -5.38 11.51 -12.79
C GLU A 45 -3.89 11.76 -13.03
N THR A 46 -3.49 11.92 -14.28
CA THR A 46 -2.09 12.19 -14.64
C THR A 46 -1.56 13.46 -13.97
N SER A 47 -2.38 14.50 -13.86
CA SER A 47 -2.06 15.77 -13.19
C SER A 47 -1.74 15.63 -11.70
N ALA A 48 -2.30 14.61 -11.04
CA ALA A 48 -2.05 14.37 -9.62
C ALA A 48 -0.61 13.93 -9.31
N LEU A 49 0.12 13.42 -10.32
CA LEU A 49 1.52 13.02 -10.18
C LEU A 49 2.42 14.19 -9.81
N ASP A 50 2.09 15.41 -10.28
CA ASP A 50 2.82 16.64 -9.93
C ASP A 50 2.83 16.89 -8.43
N GLY A 51 1.68 16.72 -7.80
CA GLY A 51 1.55 16.85 -6.36
C GLY A 51 2.30 15.76 -5.59
N LEU A 52 2.28 14.51 -6.10
CA LEU A 52 3.04 13.41 -5.49
C LEU A 52 4.55 13.67 -5.56
N ALA A 53 5.06 14.16 -6.70
CA ALA A 53 6.47 14.51 -6.84
C ALA A 53 6.87 15.65 -5.88
N LYS A 54 6.05 16.70 -5.75
CA LYS A 54 6.27 17.81 -4.81
C LYS A 54 6.32 17.34 -3.35
N ASP A 55 5.52 16.34 -2.99
CA ASP A 55 5.51 15.74 -1.66
C ASP A 55 6.70 14.78 -1.41
N GLY A 56 7.57 14.62 -2.38
CA GLY A 56 8.80 13.84 -2.24
C GLY A 56 8.65 12.35 -2.46
N PHE A 57 7.52 11.89 -3.00
CA PHE A 57 7.40 10.49 -3.44
C PHE A 57 8.50 10.16 -4.47
N LYS A 58 8.99 8.93 -4.43
CA LYS A 58 10.03 8.42 -5.34
C LYS A 58 9.48 7.50 -6.40
N ALA A 59 8.39 6.80 -6.09
CA ALA A 59 7.78 5.84 -7.00
C ALA A 59 6.27 5.85 -6.93
N VAL A 60 5.67 5.42 -8.04
CA VAL A 60 4.24 5.15 -8.17
C VAL A 60 4.08 3.69 -8.62
N ILE A 61 3.33 2.89 -7.86
CA ILE A 61 2.93 1.53 -8.23
C ILE A 61 1.48 1.58 -8.70
N ASN A 62 1.23 1.24 -9.96
CA ASN A 62 -0.11 1.22 -10.55
C ASN A 62 -0.56 -0.22 -10.78
N LEU A 63 -1.69 -0.60 -10.14
CA LEU A 63 -2.29 -1.95 -10.25
C LEU A 63 -3.43 -2.01 -11.27
N ARG A 64 -3.70 -0.94 -12.03
CA ARG A 64 -4.78 -0.93 -13.02
C ARG A 64 -4.36 -1.67 -14.28
N GLN A 65 -5.34 -2.28 -14.96
CA GLN A 65 -5.14 -2.79 -16.31
C GLN A 65 -5.19 -1.63 -17.32
N ALA A 66 -4.45 -1.74 -18.41
CA ALA A 66 -4.45 -0.71 -19.47
C ALA A 66 -5.83 -0.57 -20.15
N SER A 67 -6.65 -1.62 -20.14
CA SER A 67 -8.00 -1.64 -20.70
C SER A 67 -9.04 -0.94 -19.83
N GLU A 68 -8.71 -0.57 -18.59
CA GLU A 68 -9.66 0.14 -17.71
C GLU A 68 -9.87 1.58 -18.19
N PRO A 69 -11.12 2.09 -18.15
CA PRO A 69 -11.40 3.48 -18.53
C PRO A 69 -10.53 4.47 -17.74
N ASN A 70 -9.91 5.41 -18.43
CA ASN A 70 -9.04 6.44 -17.83
C ASN A 70 -7.85 5.88 -17.04
N ALA A 71 -7.34 4.69 -17.38
CA ALA A 71 -6.13 4.13 -16.76
C ALA A 71 -4.88 4.92 -17.14
N ASN A 72 -4.84 5.45 -18.36
CA ASN A 72 -3.80 6.37 -18.87
C ASN A 72 -2.36 5.91 -18.60
N ILE A 73 -2.11 4.59 -18.74
CA ILE A 73 -0.84 3.97 -18.30
C ILE A 73 0.37 4.65 -18.93
N GLU A 74 0.35 4.84 -20.26
CA GLU A 74 1.47 5.43 -20.99
C GLU A 74 1.66 6.91 -20.65
N GLN A 75 0.57 7.68 -20.52
CA GLN A 75 0.61 9.09 -20.15
C GLN A 75 1.15 9.27 -18.71
N ASN A 76 0.69 8.41 -17.80
CA ASN A 76 1.16 8.42 -16.42
C ASN A 76 2.64 8.05 -16.34
N ALA A 77 3.10 7.06 -17.11
CA ALA A 77 4.50 6.67 -17.17
C ALA A 77 5.39 7.79 -17.73
N ALA A 78 4.95 8.46 -18.80
CA ALA A 78 5.65 9.60 -19.40
C ALA A 78 5.74 10.76 -18.39
N ARG A 79 4.62 11.13 -17.76
CA ARG A 79 4.58 12.21 -16.77
C ARG A 79 5.44 11.90 -15.55
N ALA A 80 5.37 10.68 -15.02
CA ALA A 80 6.21 10.23 -13.91
C ALA A 80 7.71 10.39 -14.25
N LYS A 81 8.12 9.99 -15.45
CA LYS A 81 9.50 10.15 -15.93
C LYS A 81 9.94 11.62 -15.96
N GLU A 82 9.10 12.52 -16.46
CA GLU A 82 9.39 13.97 -16.46
C GLU A 82 9.58 14.52 -15.05
N LEU A 83 8.84 13.99 -14.08
CA LEU A 83 8.87 14.38 -12.68
C LEU A 83 9.98 13.69 -11.86
N GLY A 84 10.73 12.76 -12.46
CA GLY A 84 11.74 11.98 -11.77
C GLY A 84 11.15 10.88 -10.86
N LEU A 85 9.89 10.53 -11.05
CA LEU A 85 9.22 9.42 -10.35
C LEU A 85 9.47 8.10 -11.09
N LYS A 86 9.79 7.04 -10.35
CA LYS A 86 9.79 5.68 -10.89
C LYS A 86 8.35 5.20 -11.03
N TYR A 87 7.95 4.81 -12.23
CA TYR A 87 6.62 4.29 -12.49
C TYR A 87 6.67 2.76 -12.66
N ILE A 88 5.97 2.04 -11.78
CA ILE A 88 5.96 0.58 -11.72
C ILE A 88 4.54 0.11 -12.03
N HIS A 89 4.34 -0.48 -13.21
CA HIS A 89 3.06 -1.00 -13.63
C HIS A 89 2.96 -2.49 -13.35
N ILE A 90 2.03 -2.88 -12.50
CA ILE A 90 1.73 -4.27 -12.12
C ILE A 90 0.25 -4.51 -12.38
N PRO A 91 -0.16 -4.85 -13.61
CA PRO A 91 -1.58 -5.00 -13.95
C PRO A 91 -2.21 -6.15 -13.15
N PHE A 92 -3.25 -5.82 -12.38
CA PHE A 92 -3.98 -6.75 -11.54
C PHE A 92 -5.39 -6.98 -12.13
N ASN A 93 -5.59 -8.12 -12.79
CA ASN A 93 -6.88 -8.54 -13.32
C ASN A 93 -7.72 -9.22 -12.24
N THR A 94 -8.84 -8.61 -11.86
CA THR A 94 -9.74 -9.15 -10.82
C THR A 94 -10.65 -10.28 -11.32
N GLN A 95 -10.73 -10.48 -12.63
CA GLN A 95 -11.48 -11.59 -13.22
C GLN A 95 -10.60 -12.85 -13.39
N GLN A 96 -9.29 -12.68 -13.36
CA GLN A 96 -8.32 -13.76 -13.46
C GLN A 96 -7.20 -13.49 -12.45
N LEU A 97 -7.43 -13.94 -11.22
CA LEU A 97 -6.52 -13.71 -10.09
C LEU A 97 -5.23 -14.51 -10.28
N ASP A 98 -4.11 -13.81 -10.42
CA ASP A 98 -2.78 -14.37 -10.61
C ASP A 98 -1.90 -14.06 -9.38
N PRO A 99 -1.45 -15.07 -8.62
CA PRO A 99 -0.55 -14.89 -7.47
C PRO A 99 0.72 -14.11 -7.78
N ALA A 100 1.23 -14.18 -9.01
CA ALA A 100 2.41 -13.45 -9.44
C ALA A 100 2.28 -11.92 -9.31
N VAL A 101 1.04 -11.40 -9.23
CA VAL A 101 0.80 -9.98 -8.93
C VAL A 101 1.26 -9.63 -7.52
N ILE A 102 1.00 -10.51 -6.56
CA ILE A 102 1.43 -10.29 -5.17
C ILE A 102 2.96 -10.38 -5.08
N ASP A 103 3.59 -11.37 -5.74
CA ASP A 103 5.06 -11.48 -5.78
C ASP A 103 5.72 -10.20 -6.29
N LYS A 104 5.25 -9.69 -7.43
CA LYS A 104 5.76 -8.44 -8.04
C LYS A 104 5.55 -7.24 -7.11
N PHE A 105 4.37 -7.16 -6.47
CA PHE A 105 4.09 -6.09 -5.53
C PHE A 105 4.99 -6.17 -4.30
N LEU A 106 5.15 -7.34 -3.69
CA LEU A 106 6.00 -7.54 -2.52
C LEU A 106 7.47 -7.19 -2.81
N ALA A 107 7.97 -7.54 -3.99
CA ALA A 107 9.31 -7.15 -4.42
C ALA A 107 9.44 -5.63 -4.60
N ALA A 108 8.46 -4.99 -5.26
CA ALA A 108 8.48 -3.56 -5.52
C ALA A 108 8.38 -2.71 -4.24
N ILE A 109 7.54 -3.13 -3.27
CA ILE A 109 7.33 -2.40 -2.02
C ILE A 109 8.48 -2.58 -1.02
N ALA A 110 9.21 -3.70 -1.10
CA ALA A 110 10.37 -3.97 -0.27
C ALA A 110 11.62 -3.17 -0.69
N ASP A 111 11.67 -2.74 -1.95
CA ASP A 111 12.78 -1.93 -2.47
C ASP A 111 12.73 -0.51 -1.86
N LYS A 112 13.65 -0.24 -0.93
CA LYS A 112 13.74 1.04 -0.23
C LYS A 112 14.05 2.21 -1.17
N SER A 113 14.62 1.98 -2.35
CA SER A 113 14.85 3.02 -3.36
C SER A 113 13.55 3.59 -3.94
N ASN A 114 12.44 2.85 -3.83
CA ASN A 114 11.11 3.27 -4.23
C ASN A 114 10.40 4.16 -3.18
N GLN A 115 10.96 4.29 -1.98
CA GLN A 115 10.29 4.99 -0.87
C GLN A 115 10.70 6.47 -0.76
N PRO A 116 9.77 7.37 -0.45
CA PRO A 116 8.34 7.16 -0.24
C PRO A 116 7.60 6.74 -1.52
N VAL A 117 6.64 5.82 -1.41
CA VAL A 117 5.93 5.21 -2.54
C VAL A 117 4.42 5.45 -2.47
N TYR A 118 3.83 5.74 -3.62
CA TYR A 118 2.39 5.82 -3.78
C TYR A 118 1.88 4.60 -4.55
N VAL A 119 0.87 3.91 -4.01
CA VAL A 119 0.28 2.71 -4.61
C VAL A 119 -1.17 2.97 -4.95
N HIS A 120 -1.59 2.69 -6.19
CA HIS A 120 -2.98 2.93 -6.57
C HIS A 120 -3.58 1.86 -7.50
N CYS A 121 -4.91 1.87 -7.56
CA CYS A 121 -5.68 1.12 -8.54
C CYS A 121 -6.92 1.93 -8.98
N GLY A 122 -8.09 1.31 -9.22
CA GLY A 122 -9.33 2.03 -9.53
C GLY A 122 -10.07 2.58 -8.31
N SER A 123 -10.09 1.84 -7.20
CA SER A 123 -10.88 2.17 -5.99
C SER A 123 -10.14 1.98 -4.67
N ALA A 124 -8.86 1.62 -4.71
CA ALA A 124 -8.00 1.17 -3.62
C ALA A 124 -8.28 -0.28 -3.13
N SER A 125 -9.24 -1.02 -3.68
CA SER A 125 -9.55 -2.37 -3.22
C SER A 125 -8.45 -3.38 -3.55
N ARG A 126 -7.91 -3.37 -4.78
CA ARG A 126 -6.74 -4.19 -5.16
C ARG A 126 -5.51 -3.84 -4.34
N VAL A 127 -5.33 -2.54 -4.04
CA VAL A 127 -4.24 -2.10 -3.15
C VAL A 127 -4.37 -2.75 -1.78
N GLY A 128 -5.57 -2.70 -1.17
CA GLY A 128 -5.82 -3.33 0.12
C GLY A 128 -5.53 -4.84 0.11
N SER A 129 -5.88 -5.55 -0.98
CA SER A 129 -5.61 -6.99 -1.12
C SER A 129 -4.11 -7.31 -1.09
N VAL A 130 -3.29 -6.67 -1.92
CA VAL A 130 -1.83 -6.91 -1.93
C VAL A 130 -1.16 -6.38 -0.65
N TRP A 131 -1.72 -5.33 -0.04
CA TRP A 131 -1.24 -4.78 1.21
C TRP A 131 -1.47 -5.70 2.41
N LEU A 132 -2.60 -6.42 2.44
CA LEU A 132 -2.87 -7.46 3.42
C LEU A 132 -1.76 -8.52 3.42
N ALA A 133 -1.39 -9.03 2.24
CA ALA A 133 -0.30 -9.98 2.11
C ALA A 133 1.05 -9.40 2.59
N LYS A 134 1.34 -8.15 2.25
CA LYS A 134 2.56 -7.45 2.69
C LYS A 134 2.66 -7.37 4.21
N ARG A 135 1.59 -6.95 4.88
CA ARG A 135 1.60 -6.81 6.35
C ARG A 135 1.80 -8.13 7.05
N VAL A 136 1.20 -9.22 6.55
CA VAL A 136 1.36 -10.54 7.18
C VAL A 136 2.73 -11.15 6.87
N LEU A 137 3.16 -11.15 5.61
CA LEU A 137 4.33 -11.90 5.17
C LEU A 137 5.65 -11.15 5.38
N GLN A 138 5.65 -9.82 5.26
CA GLN A 138 6.88 -9.01 5.41
C GLN A 138 6.96 -8.30 6.76
N ASP A 139 5.84 -7.87 7.34
CA ASP A 139 5.84 -7.13 8.61
C ASP A 139 5.48 -8.02 9.81
N GLY A 140 5.11 -9.30 9.59
CA GLY A 140 4.79 -10.24 10.66
C GLY A 140 3.51 -9.91 11.43
N TRP A 141 2.57 -9.16 10.82
CA TRP A 141 1.31 -8.85 11.47
C TRP A 141 0.37 -10.05 11.53
N THR A 142 -0.56 -10.03 12.49
CA THR A 142 -1.66 -11.00 12.48
C THR A 142 -2.60 -10.72 11.29
N ILE A 143 -3.29 -11.75 10.83
CA ILE A 143 -4.24 -11.64 9.71
C ILE A 143 -5.35 -10.63 10.05
N GLU A 144 -5.87 -10.67 11.27
CA GLU A 144 -6.94 -9.80 11.74
C GLU A 144 -6.53 -8.33 11.63
N LYS A 145 -5.39 -7.97 12.20
CA LYS A 145 -4.86 -6.61 12.18
C LYS A 145 -4.57 -6.13 10.75
N ALA A 146 -3.95 -6.97 9.94
CA ALA A 146 -3.64 -6.64 8.55
C ALA A 146 -4.91 -6.47 7.70
N THR A 147 -5.95 -7.27 7.97
CA THR A 147 -7.27 -7.17 7.31
C THR A 147 -7.98 -5.87 7.69
N GLU A 148 -7.94 -5.46 8.94
CA GLU A 148 -8.49 -4.16 9.39
C GLU A 148 -7.85 -2.99 8.66
N GLU A 149 -6.52 -2.96 8.59
CA GLU A 149 -5.79 -1.91 7.85
C GLU A 149 -6.09 -1.95 6.35
N ALA A 150 -6.13 -3.13 5.74
CA ALA A 150 -6.47 -3.30 4.32
C ALA A 150 -7.89 -2.78 4.00
N LYS A 151 -8.86 -3.04 4.89
CA LYS A 151 -10.23 -2.51 4.78
C LYS A 151 -10.25 -0.99 4.96
N ALA A 152 -9.47 -0.44 5.86
CA ALA A 152 -9.31 1.00 6.03
C ALA A 152 -8.70 1.67 4.79
N ILE A 153 -7.76 1.03 4.10
CA ILE A 153 -7.22 1.48 2.81
C ILE A 153 -8.32 1.47 1.74
N GLY A 154 -9.10 0.39 1.65
CA GLY A 154 -10.18 0.29 0.67
C GLY A 154 -10.45 -1.12 0.17
N LEU A 155 -9.91 -2.17 0.81
CA LEU A 155 -10.24 -3.55 0.47
C LEU A 155 -11.75 -3.77 0.60
N ARG A 156 -12.36 -4.25 -0.47
CA ARG A 156 -13.78 -4.59 -0.54
C ARG A 156 -13.98 -5.82 -1.40
N GLY A 157 -14.98 -6.61 -1.03
CA GLY A 157 -15.37 -7.81 -1.73
C GLY A 157 -14.57 -9.04 -1.31
N GLU A 158 -15.32 -10.11 -1.00
CA GLU A 158 -14.80 -11.39 -0.58
C GLU A 158 -13.73 -11.98 -1.53
N PRO A 159 -13.86 -11.91 -2.87
CA PRO A 159 -12.88 -12.52 -3.76
C PRO A 159 -11.46 -11.96 -3.61
N LEU A 160 -11.31 -10.66 -3.39
CA LEU A 160 -9.98 -10.04 -3.22
C LEU A 160 -9.39 -10.29 -1.83
N GLU A 161 -10.23 -10.34 -0.81
CA GLU A 161 -9.80 -10.71 0.55
C GLU A 161 -9.36 -12.19 0.57
N LYS A 162 -10.19 -13.09 0.01
CA LYS A 162 -9.86 -14.51 -0.11
C LYS A 162 -8.59 -14.75 -0.90
N PHE A 163 -8.40 -14.08 -2.03
CA PHE A 163 -7.19 -14.19 -2.83
C PHE A 163 -5.92 -13.87 -2.04
N ALA A 164 -5.94 -12.78 -1.25
CA ALA A 164 -4.81 -12.43 -0.39
C ALA A 164 -4.59 -13.46 0.72
N LEU A 165 -5.67 -13.98 1.35
CA LEU A 165 -5.58 -14.98 2.40
C LEU A 165 -5.07 -16.33 1.89
N ASP A 166 -5.53 -16.78 0.72
CA ASP A 166 -5.05 -18.01 0.07
C ASP A 166 -3.54 -17.89 -0.24
N TYR A 167 -3.11 -16.73 -0.76
CA TYR A 167 -1.70 -16.47 -1.01
C TYR A 167 -0.88 -16.50 0.29
N ILE A 168 -1.36 -15.86 1.36
CA ILE A 168 -0.71 -15.87 2.68
C ILE A 168 -0.58 -17.30 3.20
N ALA A 169 -1.66 -18.09 3.13
CA ALA A 169 -1.65 -19.48 3.61
C ALA A 169 -0.62 -20.34 2.87
N ALA A 170 -0.41 -20.11 1.58
CA ALA A 170 0.56 -20.83 0.78
C ALA A 170 2.02 -20.40 1.03
N HIS A 171 2.27 -19.19 1.56
CA HIS A 171 3.61 -18.60 1.71
C HIS A 171 4.02 -18.32 3.17
N LYS A 172 3.12 -18.46 4.12
CA LYS A 172 3.44 -18.32 5.55
C LYS A 172 4.19 -19.58 6.02
N LYS A 173 5.43 -19.39 6.42
CA LYS A 173 6.25 -20.45 7.04
C LYS A 173 5.90 -20.61 8.51
#